data_d00780610a829e891859e6396662ce90
#
_entry.id   d00780610a829e891859e6396662ce90
#
_cell.length_a   1.000
_cell.length_b   1.000
_cell.length_c   1.000
_cell.angle_alpha   90.00
_cell.angle_beta   90.00
_cell.angle_gamma   90.00
#
_symmetry.space_group_name_H-M   'P 1'
#
loop_
_entity.id
_entity.type
_entity.pdbx_description
1 polymer ?
#
loop_
_entity_poly.entity_id
_entity_poly.type
_entity_poly.pdbx_seq_one_letter_code
_entity_poly.pdbx_strand_id
1 'polypeptide(L)'
;MIDERRIARWITDAVVRRPVLWRLLRGRMRDMFERIAPAWETRIGPHHLGALRLAVEGLSPTRVLDVGTGTGVAALALAEWFPSADVKGVDLSPAMLAEAQRKGGRVRYEVADAAHLPFGDASFDLVVLMNAVPFFDELARVTAPGGTVAFSFSRGPETPIYVGDERLRAELGRRGFTDFAALAADPATAFRARKR
;
A
#
# COMPACT_ATOMS: atom_id res chain seq x y z
N MET A 1 -16.91 -21.40 9.12
CA MET A 1 -15.91 -20.33 9.32
C MET A 1 -15.81 -19.54 8.02
N ILE A 2 -16.15 -18.26 8.03
CA ILE A 2 -16.07 -17.43 6.82
C ILE A 2 -14.59 -17.18 6.54
N ASP A 3 -14.13 -17.48 5.33
CA ASP A 3 -12.73 -17.31 4.92
C ASP A 3 -12.38 -15.80 4.92
N GLU A 4 -11.43 -15.40 5.78
CA GLU A 4 -10.96 -14.01 5.91
C GLU A 4 -10.47 -13.42 4.57
N ARG A 5 -9.91 -14.27 3.69
CA ARG A 5 -9.50 -13.88 2.33
C ARG A 5 -10.68 -13.43 1.47
N ARG A 6 -11.79 -14.16 1.56
CA ARG A 6 -13.02 -13.82 0.82
C ARG A 6 -13.63 -12.53 1.34
N ILE A 7 -13.60 -12.31 2.67
CA ILE A 7 -14.06 -11.05 3.27
C ILE A 7 -13.20 -9.89 2.78
N ALA A 8 -11.87 -10.01 2.85
CA ALA A 8 -10.96 -8.96 2.41
C ALA A 8 -11.17 -8.63 0.91
N ARG A 9 -11.33 -9.65 0.06
CA ARG A 9 -11.64 -9.48 -1.36
C ARG A 9 -12.94 -8.72 -1.57
N TRP A 10 -14.00 -9.16 -0.91
CA TRP A 10 -15.32 -8.51 -1.03
C TRP A 10 -15.28 -7.05 -0.55
N ILE A 11 -14.63 -6.77 0.58
CA ILE A 11 -14.49 -5.39 1.08
C ILE A 11 -13.71 -4.56 0.06
N THR A 12 -12.59 -5.05 -0.45
CA THR A 12 -11.77 -4.36 -1.45
C THR A 12 -12.59 -4.01 -2.68
N ASP A 13 -13.29 -4.99 -3.27
CA ASP A 13 -14.12 -4.79 -4.46
C ASP A 13 -15.25 -3.77 -4.21
N ALA A 14 -15.90 -3.86 -3.05
CA ALA A 14 -16.96 -2.92 -2.66
C ALA A 14 -16.44 -1.49 -2.49
N VAL A 15 -15.31 -1.33 -1.79
CA VAL A 15 -14.71 0.00 -1.49
C VAL A 15 -14.12 0.63 -2.75
N VAL A 16 -13.42 -0.14 -3.59
CA VAL A 16 -12.86 0.37 -4.86
C VAL A 16 -13.97 0.86 -5.80
N ARG A 17 -15.14 0.21 -5.79
CA ARG A 17 -16.30 0.65 -6.58
C ARG A 17 -17.05 1.82 -5.95
N ARG A 18 -17.17 1.84 -4.62
CA ARG A 18 -17.93 2.83 -3.84
C ARG A 18 -17.17 3.17 -2.55
N PRO A 19 -16.21 4.11 -2.59
CA PRO A 19 -15.35 4.45 -1.44
C PRO A 19 -16.13 4.84 -0.17
N VAL A 20 -17.34 5.40 -0.31
CA VAL A 20 -18.20 5.76 0.82
C VAL A 20 -18.53 4.55 1.74
N LEU A 21 -18.52 3.33 1.21
CA LEU A 21 -18.78 2.11 1.98
C LEU A 21 -17.68 1.83 3.00
N TRP A 22 -16.48 2.42 2.83
CA TRP A 22 -15.39 2.28 3.78
C TRP A 22 -15.79 2.68 5.20
N ARG A 23 -16.58 3.72 5.35
CA ARG A 23 -17.07 4.19 6.65
C ARG A 23 -17.79 3.09 7.45
N LEU A 24 -18.45 2.16 6.76
CA LEU A 24 -19.18 1.04 7.34
C LEU A 24 -18.30 -0.22 7.50
N LEU A 25 -17.31 -0.39 6.63
CA LEU A 25 -16.53 -1.64 6.50
C LEU A 25 -15.18 -1.58 7.20
N ARG A 26 -14.61 -0.37 7.44
CA ARG A 26 -13.28 -0.19 8.01
C ARG A 26 -13.08 -0.86 9.37
N GLY A 27 -14.11 -0.84 10.23
CA GLY A 27 -14.05 -1.50 11.53
C GLY A 27 -13.81 -3.00 11.39
N ARG A 28 -14.55 -3.68 10.51
CA ARG A 28 -14.36 -5.12 10.25
C ARG A 28 -12.97 -5.42 9.67
N MET A 29 -12.48 -4.57 8.77
CA MET A 29 -11.15 -4.72 8.18
C MET A 29 -10.08 -4.56 9.27
N ARG A 30 -10.16 -3.50 10.08
CA ARG A 30 -9.26 -3.28 11.21
C ARG A 30 -9.26 -4.47 12.16
N ASP A 31 -10.44 -4.88 12.66
CA ASP A 31 -10.56 -5.95 13.65
C ASP A 31 -10.03 -7.29 13.13
N MET A 32 -10.14 -7.53 11.81
CA MET A 32 -9.52 -8.68 11.17
C MET A 32 -7.99 -8.60 11.25
N PHE A 33 -7.39 -7.46 10.86
CA PHE A 33 -5.93 -7.28 10.90
C PHE A 33 -5.38 -7.25 12.32
N GLU A 34 -6.11 -6.67 13.29
CA GLU A 34 -5.78 -6.74 14.72
C GLU A 34 -5.59 -8.19 15.19
N ARG A 35 -6.53 -9.08 14.83
CA ARG A 35 -6.47 -10.49 15.26
C ARG A 35 -5.32 -11.26 14.64
N ILE A 36 -4.96 -10.96 13.40
CA ILE A 36 -3.93 -11.72 12.67
C ILE A 36 -2.53 -11.14 12.79
N ALA A 37 -2.38 -9.93 13.34
CA ALA A 37 -1.10 -9.24 13.46
C ALA A 37 0.01 -10.10 14.10
N PRO A 38 -0.19 -10.82 15.22
CA PRO A 38 0.87 -11.61 15.85
C PRO A 38 1.39 -12.77 14.97
N ALA A 39 0.56 -13.27 14.05
CA ALA A 39 0.92 -14.37 13.15
C ALA A 39 1.19 -13.90 11.71
N TRP A 40 1.20 -12.59 11.45
CA TRP A 40 1.30 -12.06 10.10
C TRP A 40 2.60 -12.43 9.40
N GLU A 41 3.71 -12.39 10.12
CA GLU A 41 5.04 -12.71 9.60
C GLU A 41 5.14 -14.14 9.04
N THR A 42 4.40 -15.09 9.59
CA THR A 42 4.37 -16.47 9.07
C THR A 42 3.70 -16.58 7.70
N ARG A 43 3.00 -15.53 7.28
CA ARG A 43 2.22 -15.48 6.03
C ARG A 43 2.94 -14.69 4.93
N ILE A 44 3.95 -13.87 5.28
CA ILE A 44 4.67 -13.00 4.36
C ILE A 44 6.15 -13.35 4.40
N GLY A 45 6.71 -13.74 3.26
CA GLY A 45 8.14 -14.00 3.09
C GLY A 45 8.84 -12.90 2.27
N PRO A 46 10.19 -12.87 2.26
CA PRO A 46 10.99 -11.89 1.52
C PRO A 46 10.71 -11.86 0.01
N HIS A 47 10.28 -13.00 -0.56
CA HIS A 47 9.92 -13.12 -1.98
C HIS A 47 8.75 -12.23 -2.40
N HIS A 48 7.95 -11.74 -1.47
CA HIS A 48 6.84 -10.82 -1.77
C HIS A 48 7.29 -9.41 -2.20
N LEU A 49 8.56 -9.07 -1.98
CA LEU A 49 9.12 -7.75 -2.33
C LEU A 49 9.62 -7.64 -3.77
N GLY A 50 9.77 -8.75 -4.50
CA GLY A 50 10.36 -8.76 -5.84
C GLY A 50 9.66 -7.81 -6.82
N ALA A 51 8.33 -7.88 -6.93
CA ALA A 51 7.58 -6.99 -7.81
C ALA A 51 7.61 -5.54 -7.34
N LEU A 52 7.58 -5.28 -6.02
CA LEU A 52 7.75 -3.92 -5.48
C LEU A 52 9.12 -3.36 -5.85
N ARG A 53 10.19 -4.17 -5.73
CA ARG A 53 11.55 -3.74 -6.09
C ARG A 53 11.62 -3.28 -7.53
N LEU A 54 11.03 -4.05 -8.47
CA LEU A 54 10.94 -3.66 -9.88
C LEU A 54 10.15 -2.37 -10.08
N ALA A 55 9.04 -2.20 -9.33
CA ALA A 55 8.21 -1.02 -9.47
C ALA A 55 8.89 0.29 -9.04
N VAL A 56 9.87 0.21 -8.13
CA VAL A 56 10.58 1.39 -7.62
C VAL A 56 12.00 1.52 -8.18
N GLU A 57 12.42 0.60 -9.05
CA GLU A 57 13.73 0.64 -9.69
C GLU A 57 13.92 1.92 -10.52
N GLY A 58 15.11 2.52 -10.41
CA GLY A 58 15.47 3.77 -11.09
C GLY A 58 14.86 5.03 -10.47
N LEU A 59 14.09 4.91 -9.38
CA LEU A 59 13.60 6.07 -8.63
C LEU A 59 14.62 6.54 -7.59
N SER A 60 14.54 7.83 -7.23
CA SER A 60 15.38 8.44 -6.18
C SER A 60 14.51 9.35 -5.29
N PRO A 61 13.52 8.80 -4.60
CA PRO A 61 12.64 9.59 -3.75
C PRO A 61 13.37 10.07 -2.50
N THR A 62 12.94 11.22 -1.98
CA THR A 62 13.39 11.75 -0.68
C THR A 62 12.34 11.63 0.40
N ARG A 63 11.06 11.53 0.01
CA ARG A 63 9.90 11.40 0.91
C ARG A 63 9.04 10.24 0.45
N VAL A 64 8.99 9.19 1.25
CA VAL A 64 8.31 7.93 0.92
C VAL A 64 7.20 7.66 1.92
N LEU A 65 6.02 7.27 1.42
CA LEU A 65 4.89 6.81 2.21
C LEU A 65 4.52 5.38 1.83
N ASP A 66 4.45 4.49 2.82
CA ASP A 66 3.89 3.15 2.69
C ASP A 66 2.50 3.12 3.34
N VAL A 67 1.45 3.00 2.52
CA VAL A 67 0.04 3.04 2.95
C VAL A 67 -0.49 1.62 3.16
N GLY A 68 -1.02 1.35 4.34
CA GLY A 68 -1.37 0.00 4.76
C GLY A 68 -0.11 -0.83 5.01
N THR A 69 0.85 -0.23 5.72
CA THR A 69 2.21 -0.78 5.94
C THR A 69 2.22 -2.11 6.69
N GLY A 70 1.12 -2.45 7.39
CA GLY A 70 1.01 -3.66 8.19
C GLY A 70 2.14 -3.76 9.19
N THR A 71 2.86 -4.88 9.17
CA THR A 71 4.03 -5.12 10.03
C THR A 71 5.33 -4.48 9.49
N GLY A 72 5.22 -3.53 8.55
CA GLY A 72 6.33 -2.70 8.10
C GLY A 72 7.28 -3.34 7.08
N VAL A 73 6.92 -4.49 6.49
CA VAL A 73 7.83 -5.23 5.57
C VAL A 73 8.24 -4.38 4.36
N ALA A 74 7.28 -3.74 3.69
CA ALA A 74 7.58 -2.86 2.55
C ALA A 74 8.31 -1.59 3.00
N ALA A 75 7.85 -0.93 4.06
CA ALA A 75 8.46 0.29 4.57
C ALA A 75 9.93 0.11 4.97
N LEU A 76 10.27 -1.01 5.64
CA LEU A 76 11.65 -1.32 6.02
C LEU A 76 12.53 -1.57 4.78
N ALA A 77 12.03 -2.31 3.80
CA ALA A 77 12.74 -2.52 2.54
C ALA A 77 12.96 -1.21 1.77
N LEU A 78 11.95 -0.33 1.73
CA LEU A 78 12.06 1.00 1.11
C LEU A 78 13.10 1.87 1.83
N ALA A 79 13.17 1.82 3.17
CA ALA A 79 14.19 2.54 3.95
C ALA A 79 15.61 1.99 3.71
N GLU A 80 15.76 0.72 3.39
CA GLU A 80 17.01 0.09 2.99
C GLU A 80 17.40 0.49 1.55
N TRP A 81 16.45 0.40 0.62
CA TRP A 81 16.69 0.71 -0.80
C TRP A 81 16.93 2.20 -1.05
N PHE A 82 16.36 3.08 -0.23
CA PHE A 82 16.48 4.54 -0.32
C PHE A 82 17.05 5.10 0.99
N PRO A 83 18.35 4.93 1.27
CA PRO A 83 18.95 5.26 2.56
C PRO A 83 18.91 6.77 2.92
N SER A 84 18.73 7.63 1.93
CA SER A 84 18.57 9.08 2.13
C SER A 84 17.11 9.53 2.24
N ALA A 85 16.15 8.63 2.05
CA ALA A 85 14.74 8.99 2.11
C ALA A 85 14.20 9.03 3.55
N ASP A 86 13.27 9.95 3.78
CA ASP A 86 12.37 9.93 4.93
C ASP A 86 11.21 8.99 4.64
N VAL A 87 11.18 7.82 5.28
CA VAL A 87 10.17 6.79 5.06
C VAL A 87 9.17 6.81 6.21
N LYS A 88 7.89 6.92 5.85
CA LYS A 88 6.75 6.79 6.76
C LYS A 88 5.90 5.59 6.38
N GLY A 89 5.41 4.88 7.39
CA GLY A 89 4.42 3.82 7.23
C GLY A 89 3.15 4.14 8.00
N VAL A 90 2.00 3.97 7.36
CA VAL A 90 0.70 4.15 8.03
C VAL A 90 -0.15 2.90 7.92
N ASP A 91 -0.89 2.61 8.98
CA ASP A 91 -1.86 1.52 9.01
C ASP A 91 -3.04 1.87 9.91
N LEU A 92 -4.20 1.29 9.64
CA LEU A 92 -5.40 1.45 10.46
C LEU A 92 -5.34 0.63 11.76
N SER A 93 -4.49 -0.42 11.81
CA SER A 93 -4.34 -1.35 12.93
C SER A 93 -3.15 -0.99 13.82
N PRO A 94 -3.39 -0.51 15.06
CA PRO A 94 -2.32 -0.34 16.06
C PRO A 94 -1.51 -1.62 16.31
N ALA A 95 -2.15 -2.80 16.29
CA ALA A 95 -1.45 -4.07 16.53
C ALA A 95 -0.44 -4.38 15.40
N MET A 96 -0.79 -4.10 14.13
CA MET A 96 0.16 -4.21 13.01
C MET A 96 1.36 -3.29 13.21
N LEU A 97 1.12 -2.03 13.58
CA LEU A 97 2.19 -1.06 13.81
C LEU A 97 3.07 -1.42 15.02
N ALA A 98 2.50 -2.01 16.06
CA ALA A 98 3.28 -2.51 17.18
C ALA A 98 4.27 -3.61 16.75
N GLU A 99 3.86 -4.51 15.84
CA GLU A 99 4.77 -5.48 15.22
C GLU A 99 5.85 -4.80 14.37
N ALA A 100 5.47 -3.81 13.56
CA ALA A 100 6.41 -3.06 12.73
C ALA A 100 7.47 -2.36 13.59
N GLN A 101 7.05 -1.67 14.66
CA GLN A 101 7.96 -0.96 15.58
C GLN A 101 8.94 -1.89 16.29
N ARG A 102 8.56 -3.14 16.61
CA ARG A 102 9.44 -4.13 17.24
C ARG A 102 10.61 -4.54 16.34
N LYS A 103 10.49 -4.41 15.03
CA LYS A 103 11.57 -4.69 14.09
C LYS A 103 12.65 -3.60 14.06
N GLY A 104 12.38 -2.43 14.64
CA GLY A 104 13.30 -1.29 14.61
C GLY A 104 13.40 -0.66 13.22
N GLY A 105 14.56 -0.06 12.94
CA GLY A 105 14.81 0.63 11.67
C GLY A 105 14.51 2.13 11.72
N ARG A 106 14.64 2.81 10.56
CA ARG A 106 14.51 4.27 10.44
C ARG A 106 13.12 4.73 9.99
N VAL A 107 12.14 3.81 9.94
CA VAL A 107 10.78 4.11 9.51
C VAL A 107 9.99 4.75 10.65
N ARG A 108 9.25 5.80 10.34
CA ARG A 108 8.28 6.40 11.26
C ARG A 108 6.89 5.82 10.99
N TYR A 109 6.28 5.22 12.00
CA TYR A 109 4.97 4.60 11.90
C TYR A 109 3.91 5.44 12.60
N GLU A 110 2.73 5.59 11.94
CA GLU A 110 1.60 6.35 12.47
C GLU A 110 0.28 5.63 12.18
N VAL A 111 -0.63 5.59 13.16
CA VAL A 111 -1.98 5.06 12.95
C VAL A 111 -2.77 6.05 12.11
N ALA A 112 -3.21 5.63 10.92
CA ALA A 112 -4.01 6.45 10.04
C ALA A 112 -5.01 5.65 9.20
N ASP A 113 -6.09 6.32 8.82
CA ASP A 113 -7.04 5.81 7.84
C ASP A 113 -6.59 6.22 6.43
N ALA A 114 -6.31 5.26 5.57
CA ALA A 114 -5.90 5.50 4.19
C ALA A 114 -6.93 6.32 3.36
N ALA A 115 -8.18 6.36 3.81
CA ALA A 115 -9.22 7.21 3.22
C ALA A 115 -9.10 8.70 3.61
N HIS A 116 -8.29 9.02 4.64
CA HIS A 116 -8.09 10.38 5.15
C HIS A 116 -6.68 10.45 5.77
N LEU A 117 -5.68 10.57 4.93
CA LEU A 117 -4.27 10.59 5.36
C LEU A 117 -3.95 11.91 6.08
N PRO A 118 -3.25 11.86 7.25
CA PRO A 118 -2.94 13.06 8.05
C PRO A 118 -1.75 13.86 7.51
N PHE A 119 -1.62 13.94 6.18
CA PHE A 119 -0.54 14.63 5.50
C PHE A 119 -1.10 15.71 4.56
N GLY A 120 -0.31 16.75 4.35
CA GLY A 120 -0.63 17.81 3.40
C GLY A 120 -0.58 17.32 1.94
N ASP A 121 -1.08 18.13 1.03
CA ASP A 121 -1.01 17.87 -0.40
C ASP A 121 0.45 17.82 -0.88
N ALA A 122 0.73 16.98 -1.88
CA ALA A 122 2.05 16.86 -2.51
C ALA A 122 3.21 16.58 -1.51
N SER A 123 2.93 15.84 -0.42
CA SER A 123 3.89 15.56 0.65
C SER A 123 4.92 14.50 0.31
N PHE A 124 4.67 13.63 -0.68
CA PHE A 124 5.51 12.47 -0.96
C PHE A 124 5.91 12.34 -2.43
N ASP A 125 7.17 11.95 -2.65
CA ASP A 125 7.72 11.70 -3.98
C ASP A 125 7.44 10.26 -4.44
N LEU A 126 7.27 9.35 -3.47
CA LEU A 126 6.87 7.96 -3.70
C LEU A 126 5.81 7.54 -2.69
N VAL A 127 4.68 7.06 -3.17
CA VAL A 127 3.62 6.46 -2.37
C VAL A 127 3.46 5.01 -2.76
N VAL A 128 3.57 4.10 -1.79
CA VAL A 128 3.53 2.64 -2.01
C VAL A 128 2.32 2.04 -1.31
N LEU A 129 1.72 1.05 -1.95
CA LEU A 129 0.72 0.17 -1.37
C LEU A 129 1.10 -1.29 -1.65
N MET A 130 1.42 -2.05 -0.62
CA MET A 130 1.62 -3.50 -0.75
C MET A 130 0.45 -4.24 -0.10
N ASN A 131 -0.40 -4.87 -0.92
CA ASN A 131 -1.61 -5.57 -0.47
C ASN A 131 -2.56 -4.68 0.37
N ALA A 132 -2.72 -3.42 0.00
CA ALA A 132 -3.56 -2.45 0.70
C ALA A 132 -4.68 -1.90 -0.18
N VAL A 133 -5.80 -1.51 0.43
CA VAL A 133 -6.96 -0.94 -0.27
C VAL A 133 -6.63 0.49 -0.74
N PRO A 134 -6.74 0.80 -2.04
CA PRO A 134 -6.44 2.13 -2.53
C PRO A 134 -7.61 3.11 -2.34
N PHE A 135 -7.29 4.31 -1.87
CA PHE A 135 -8.17 5.48 -1.89
C PHE A 135 -7.57 6.50 -2.85
N PHE A 136 -7.97 6.41 -4.11
CA PHE A 136 -7.31 7.08 -5.22
C PHE A 136 -7.26 8.60 -5.08
N ASP A 137 -8.27 9.24 -4.48
CA ASP A 137 -8.29 10.70 -4.24
C ASP A 137 -7.20 11.10 -3.24
N GLU A 138 -7.05 10.35 -2.15
CA GLU A 138 -6.00 10.58 -1.15
C GLU A 138 -4.60 10.29 -1.70
N LEU A 139 -4.44 9.18 -2.45
CA LEU A 139 -3.18 8.87 -3.11
C LEU A 139 -2.77 10.00 -4.07
N ALA A 140 -3.73 10.49 -4.86
CA ALA A 140 -3.47 11.62 -5.76
C ALA A 140 -3.15 12.91 -4.99
N ARG A 141 -3.83 13.18 -3.89
CA ARG A 141 -3.63 14.37 -3.09
C ARG A 141 -2.24 14.42 -2.47
N VAL A 142 -1.80 13.33 -1.84
CA VAL A 142 -0.53 13.30 -1.10
C VAL A 142 0.70 13.09 -2.00
N THR A 143 0.54 12.58 -3.23
CA THR A 143 1.65 12.42 -4.18
C THR A 143 2.02 13.77 -4.79
N ALA A 144 3.28 14.14 -4.76
CA ALA A 144 3.80 15.36 -5.36
C ALA A 144 3.73 15.32 -6.91
N PRO A 145 3.66 16.47 -7.59
CA PRO A 145 3.91 16.52 -9.04
C PRO A 145 5.26 15.88 -9.38
N GLY A 146 5.31 15.06 -10.41
CA GLY A 146 6.48 14.25 -10.75
C GLY A 146 6.72 13.03 -9.86
N GLY A 147 5.99 12.90 -8.76
CA GLY A 147 6.05 11.74 -7.86
C GLY A 147 5.40 10.49 -8.45
N THR A 148 5.65 9.36 -7.83
CA THR A 148 5.19 8.04 -8.28
C THR A 148 4.28 7.41 -7.23
N VAL A 149 3.20 6.77 -7.69
CA VAL A 149 2.45 5.79 -6.90
C VAL A 149 2.77 4.39 -7.39
N ALA A 150 3.04 3.45 -6.47
CA ALA A 150 3.35 2.07 -6.79
C ALA A 150 2.47 1.11 -5.97
N PHE A 151 1.88 0.14 -6.64
CA PHE A 151 1.10 -0.94 -6.06
C PHE A 151 1.88 -2.24 -6.19
N SER A 152 1.84 -3.08 -5.17
CA SER A 152 2.38 -4.43 -5.23
C SER A 152 1.39 -5.42 -4.64
N PHE A 153 1.19 -6.53 -5.35
CA PHE A 153 0.29 -7.61 -4.96
C PHE A 153 1.09 -8.89 -4.87
N SER A 154 1.30 -9.38 -3.66
CA SER A 154 2.23 -10.47 -3.34
C SER A 154 1.93 -11.80 -4.02
N ARG A 155 0.72 -11.99 -4.50
CA ARG A 155 0.25 -13.20 -5.22
C ARG A 155 -0.50 -12.82 -6.49
N GLY A 156 -0.19 -11.66 -7.07
CA GLY A 156 -0.91 -11.15 -8.23
C GLY A 156 -2.43 -11.16 -8.02
N PRO A 157 -3.22 -11.63 -8.99
CA PRO A 157 -4.68 -11.69 -8.90
C PRO A 157 -5.22 -12.57 -7.76
N GLU A 158 -4.44 -13.47 -7.20
CA GLU A 158 -4.82 -14.30 -6.05
C GLU A 158 -4.68 -13.57 -4.70
N THR A 159 -4.07 -12.38 -4.69
CA THR A 159 -4.01 -11.54 -3.50
C THR A 159 -5.44 -11.16 -3.06
N PRO A 160 -5.81 -11.33 -1.79
CA PRO A 160 -7.15 -10.95 -1.32
C PRO A 160 -7.47 -9.47 -1.58
N ILE A 161 -6.49 -8.60 -1.38
CA ILE A 161 -6.59 -7.17 -1.69
C ILE A 161 -5.91 -6.93 -3.05
N TYR A 162 -6.61 -7.20 -4.13
CA TYR A 162 -6.12 -7.02 -5.49
C TYR A 162 -7.00 -6.05 -6.27
N VAL A 163 -6.36 -5.17 -7.04
CA VAL A 163 -7.03 -4.30 -8.01
C VAL A 163 -6.33 -4.47 -9.36
N GLY A 164 -7.07 -4.85 -10.38
CA GLY A 164 -6.52 -5.10 -11.72
C GLY A 164 -5.96 -3.84 -12.39
N ASP A 165 -4.96 -4.03 -13.26
CA ASP A 165 -4.19 -2.97 -13.91
C ASP A 165 -5.07 -1.99 -14.70
N GLU A 166 -6.09 -2.49 -15.40
CA GLU A 166 -7.03 -1.63 -16.14
C GLU A 166 -7.78 -0.65 -15.20
N ARG A 167 -8.20 -1.15 -14.04
CA ARG A 167 -8.86 -0.32 -13.04
C ARG A 167 -7.88 0.69 -12.44
N LEU A 168 -6.66 0.27 -12.08
CA LEU A 168 -5.62 1.17 -11.58
C LEU A 168 -5.32 2.27 -12.59
N ARG A 169 -5.12 1.92 -13.86
CA ARG A 169 -4.90 2.87 -14.96
C ARG A 169 -6.04 3.87 -15.10
N ALA A 170 -7.27 3.39 -15.10
CA ALA A 170 -8.45 4.25 -15.26
C ALA A 170 -8.61 5.23 -14.10
N GLU A 171 -8.47 4.76 -12.85
CA GLU A 171 -8.64 5.59 -11.66
C GLU A 171 -7.52 6.61 -11.50
N LEU A 172 -6.27 6.22 -11.74
CA LEU A 172 -5.12 7.11 -11.65
C LEU A 172 -5.10 8.09 -12.81
N GLY A 173 -5.44 7.66 -14.03
CA GLY A 173 -5.49 8.52 -15.20
C GLY A 173 -6.46 9.69 -15.04
N ARG A 174 -7.64 9.46 -14.44
CA ARG A 174 -8.61 10.53 -14.11
C ARG A 174 -8.06 11.56 -13.12
N ARG A 175 -7.00 11.22 -12.37
CA ARG A 175 -6.37 12.05 -11.33
C ARG A 175 -5.02 12.61 -11.73
N GLY A 176 -4.73 12.63 -13.04
CA GLY A 176 -3.53 13.26 -13.59
C GLY A 176 -2.27 12.40 -13.55
N PHE A 177 -2.39 11.09 -13.36
CA PHE A 177 -1.25 10.18 -13.49
C PHE A 177 -1.06 9.71 -14.94
N THR A 178 0.20 9.46 -15.29
CA THR A 178 0.69 8.98 -16.59
C THR A 178 1.80 7.95 -16.37
N ASP A 179 2.52 7.58 -17.46
CA ASP A 179 3.70 6.71 -17.41
C ASP A 179 3.42 5.39 -16.67
N PHE A 180 2.30 4.76 -17.05
CA PHE A 180 1.84 3.53 -16.44
C PHE A 180 2.72 2.35 -16.83
N ALA A 181 3.16 1.57 -15.84
CA ALA A 181 3.87 0.32 -16.05
C ALA A 181 3.29 -0.81 -15.20
N ALA A 182 2.97 -1.93 -15.83
CA ALA A 182 2.64 -3.19 -15.18
C ALA A 182 3.90 -4.08 -15.16
N LEU A 183 4.20 -4.67 -14.03
CA LEU A 183 5.42 -5.40 -13.75
C LEU A 183 5.10 -6.73 -13.06
N ALA A 184 5.92 -7.75 -13.26
CA ALA A 184 5.72 -9.05 -12.64
C ALA A 184 7.04 -9.62 -12.13
N ALA A 185 6.98 -10.22 -10.94
CA ALA A 185 8.00 -11.07 -10.35
C ALA A 185 7.26 -12.24 -9.67
N ASP A 186 7.02 -13.30 -10.45
CA ASP A 186 6.15 -14.43 -10.08
C ASP A 186 6.38 -14.92 -8.66
N PRO A 187 5.32 -15.12 -7.86
CA PRO A 187 3.88 -14.95 -8.16
C PRO A 187 3.37 -13.50 -7.96
N ALA A 188 4.22 -12.54 -7.59
CA ALA A 188 3.85 -11.17 -7.32
C ALA A 188 3.71 -10.33 -8.60
N THR A 189 2.81 -9.36 -8.56
CA THR A 189 2.70 -8.33 -9.60
C THR A 189 2.79 -6.93 -8.99
N ALA A 190 3.17 -5.96 -9.80
CA ALA A 190 3.16 -4.56 -9.41
C ALA A 190 2.67 -3.67 -10.54
N PHE A 191 2.21 -2.49 -10.17
CA PHE A 191 1.78 -1.45 -11.07
C PHE A 191 2.29 -0.10 -10.57
N ARG A 192 2.84 0.71 -11.46
CA ARG A 192 3.24 2.08 -11.10
C ARG A 192 2.70 3.12 -12.06
N ALA A 193 2.55 4.34 -11.56
CA ALA A 193 2.16 5.50 -12.36
C ALA A 193 2.82 6.76 -11.81
N ARG A 194 3.16 7.71 -12.68
CA ARG A 194 3.76 9.00 -12.35
C ARG A 194 2.71 10.09 -12.40
N LYS A 195 2.69 10.95 -11.39
CA LYS A 195 1.83 12.14 -11.36
C LYS A 195 2.42 13.23 -12.25
N ARG A 196 1.59 13.88 -13.07
CA ARG A 196 1.95 15.06 -13.85
C ARG A 196 2.23 16.26 -12.95
#